data_20bd016cc26667cee93dfe5ac91b55eb
#
_entry.id   20bd016cc26667cee93dfe5ac91b55eb
#
_cell.length_a   1.000
_cell.length_b   1.000
_cell.length_c   1.000
_cell.angle_alpha   90.00
_cell.angle_beta   90.00
_cell.angle_gamma   90.00
#
_symmetry.space_group_name_H-M   'P 1'
#
loop_
_entity.id
_entity.type
_entity.pdbx_description
1 polymer ?
#
loop_
_entity_poly.entity_id
_entity_poly.type
_entity_poly.pdbx_seq_one_letter_code
_entity_poly.pdbx_strand_id
1 'polypeptide(L)'
;MGTSKLTIPVPLFHLKFLDGIRCQRRRNFKWAALAINLAALFAASAGNAMEDLTVMISGGFSLAYRQVLPEFERNTGITVATLSGASQGTGPKTIKSQLENGADVDVVILSREGLGELIAMGRIATGSEVELASVPLGAAVRQGSPKADVSSVDALKRALLSARLVALPASTSGIFLKDEIFPKLAIADKVTSKLFARGIESTGALAAGEADLAIGPVSELVNQPGIELVGALPDDVQLVQVFTAAIVGTTHRSEQAKRLIGFLASDQTTTAIKNSGMQPLGNRRKQ
;
A
#
# COMPACT_ATOMS: atom_id res chain seq x y z
N MET A 1 -6.71 54.72 -39.50
CA MET A 1 -5.42 55.43 -39.44
C MET A 1 -4.49 54.57 -38.59
N GLY A 2 -3.40 54.00 -39.02
CA GLY A 2 -2.63 53.95 -40.23
C GLY A 2 -1.76 52.72 -40.19
N THR A 3 -1.69 52.12 -41.32
CA THR A 3 -0.87 50.98 -41.71
C THR A 3 0.61 51.28 -41.67
N SER A 4 1.45 50.37 -41.26
CA SER A 4 2.82 50.33 -41.78
C SER A 4 3.34 48.89 -41.88
N LYS A 5 3.46 48.43 -43.09
CA LYS A 5 4.20 47.23 -43.55
C LYS A 5 5.68 47.57 -43.56
N LEU A 6 6.52 46.76 -43.01
CA LEU A 6 7.95 46.76 -43.28
C LEU A 6 8.35 45.48 -43.98
N THR A 7 8.70 45.63 -45.22
CA THR A 7 9.29 44.62 -46.14
C THR A 7 10.81 44.84 -46.09
N ILE A 8 11.59 43.78 -45.89
CA ILE A 8 13.05 43.79 -46.09
C ILE A 8 13.44 42.67 -47.03
N PRO A 9 14.35 42.92 -48.01
CA PRO A 9 14.51 42.08 -49.21
C PRO A 9 15.58 40.99 -49.07
N VAL A 10 15.41 39.99 -49.94
CA VAL A 10 16.35 38.91 -50.20
C VAL A 10 17.45 39.40 -51.12
N PRO A 11 18.72 39.02 -50.97
CA PRO A 11 19.68 39.07 -52.08
C PRO A 11 19.89 37.64 -52.62
N LEU A 12 19.62 37.53 -53.93
CA LEU A 12 20.18 36.53 -54.82
C LEU A 12 21.70 36.64 -54.85
N PHE A 13 22.40 35.52 -54.75
CA PHE A 13 23.74 35.42 -55.31
C PHE A 13 23.88 34.17 -56.19
N HIS A 14 24.44 34.41 -57.33
CA HIS A 14 24.60 33.69 -58.54
C HIS A 14 25.36 32.34 -58.47
N LEU A 15 24.93 31.48 -59.41
CA LEU A 15 25.65 30.34 -59.96
C LEU A 15 26.96 30.76 -60.64
N LYS A 16 27.97 29.93 -60.50
CA LYS A 16 29.02 29.56 -61.47
C LYS A 16 29.97 28.60 -60.79
N PHE A 17 30.47 27.54 -61.28
CA PHE A 17 30.81 26.99 -62.58
C PHE A 17 31.48 25.63 -62.33
N LEU A 18 31.15 24.71 -63.10
CA LEU A 18 31.67 23.47 -63.57
C LEU A 18 33.18 23.24 -63.50
N ASP A 19 33.46 21.95 -63.48
CA ASP A 19 34.55 21.19 -64.04
C ASP A 19 35.72 20.77 -63.17
N GLY A 20 35.87 19.47 -63.20
CA GLY A 20 37.16 18.79 -63.10
C GLY A 20 37.25 17.71 -62.05
N ILE A 21 37.16 16.56 -62.49
CA ILE A 21 38.18 15.50 -62.49
C ILE A 21 37.61 14.15 -62.08
N ARG A 22 37.51 13.35 -63.11
CA ARG A 22 37.46 11.89 -63.07
C ARG A 22 38.64 11.31 -62.29
N CYS A 23 38.41 10.14 -61.76
CA CYS A 23 39.38 9.14 -61.32
C CYS A 23 39.74 9.11 -59.84
N GLN A 24 38.93 8.35 -59.08
CA GLN A 24 39.51 7.31 -58.18
C GLN A 24 38.44 6.32 -57.75
N ARG A 25 38.10 5.44 -58.71
CA ARG A 25 37.34 4.21 -58.45
C ARG A 25 38.36 3.17 -57.98
N ARG A 26 38.08 2.52 -56.84
CA ARG A 26 38.77 1.38 -56.23
C ARG A 26 39.68 1.76 -55.05
N ARG A 27 39.04 1.88 -53.82
CA ARG A 27 39.71 1.42 -52.58
C ARG A 27 38.90 1.62 -51.29
N ASN A 28 37.56 1.69 -51.33
CA ASN A 28 36.73 1.82 -50.09
C ASN A 28 35.63 0.76 -49.97
N PHE A 29 35.91 -0.49 -50.37
CA PHE A 29 34.90 -1.56 -50.23
C PHE A 29 35.16 -2.56 -49.08
N LYS A 30 36.08 -2.22 -48.18
CA LYS A 30 36.40 -3.09 -47.03
C LYS A 30 36.06 -2.50 -45.63
N TRP A 31 35.61 -1.24 -45.57
CA TRP A 31 35.26 -0.61 -44.28
C TRP A 31 33.74 -0.53 -44.01
N ALA A 32 32.91 -0.76 -45.02
CA ALA A 32 31.44 -0.73 -44.86
C ALA A 32 30.88 -2.02 -44.23
N ALA A 33 31.63 -3.13 -44.25
CA ALA A 33 31.17 -4.40 -43.68
C ALA A 33 31.46 -4.55 -42.18
N LEU A 34 32.34 -3.70 -41.61
CA LEU A 34 32.68 -3.75 -40.16
C LEU A 34 31.78 -2.85 -39.31
N ALA A 35 31.13 -1.84 -39.91
CA ALA A 35 30.26 -0.93 -39.16
C ALA A 35 28.85 -1.50 -38.95
N ILE A 36 28.41 -2.46 -39.76
CA ILE A 36 27.06 -3.07 -39.67
C ILE A 36 27.01 -4.13 -38.54
N ASN A 37 28.13 -4.77 -38.19
CA ASN A 37 28.13 -5.76 -37.09
C ASN A 37 28.27 -5.15 -35.68
N LEU A 38 28.68 -3.89 -35.54
CA LEU A 38 28.75 -3.24 -34.20
C LEU A 38 27.42 -2.60 -33.82
N ALA A 39 26.56 -2.24 -34.78
CA ALA A 39 25.22 -1.72 -34.52
C ALA A 39 24.23 -2.80 -34.10
N ALA A 40 24.45 -4.06 -34.50
CA ALA A 40 23.59 -5.19 -34.09
C ALA A 40 23.87 -5.71 -32.67
N LEU A 41 25.03 -5.40 -32.08
CA LEU A 41 25.35 -5.75 -30.70
C LEU A 41 24.82 -4.74 -29.66
N PHE A 42 24.42 -3.54 -30.10
CA PHE A 42 23.79 -2.53 -29.21
C PHE A 42 22.26 -2.57 -29.23
N ALA A 43 21.63 -3.32 -30.12
CA ALA A 43 20.17 -3.44 -30.19
C ALA A 43 19.59 -4.57 -29.30
N ALA A 44 20.41 -5.31 -28.57
CA ALA A 44 19.97 -6.40 -27.69
C ALA A 44 19.89 -6.01 -26.20
N SER A 45 20.03 -4.72 -25.88
CA SER A 45 19.72 -4.18 -24.56
C SER A 45 18.48 -3.27 -24.63
N ALA A 46 17.41 -3.73 -25.27
CA ALA A 46 16.09 -3.34 -24.83
C ALA A 46 15.94 -3.97 -23.45
N GLY A 47 16.50 -3.29 -22.42
CA GLY A 47 16.16 -3.58 -21.05
C GLY A 47 14.64 -3.56 -21.02
N ASN A 48 14.01 -4.70 -20.70
CA ASN A 48 12.63 -4.70 -20.27
C ASN A 48 12.57 -3.60 -19.20
N ALA A 49 11.96 -2.47 -19.55
CA ALA A 49 11.52 -1.53 -18.53
C ALA A 49 10.68 -2.39 -17.62
N MET A 50 11.22 -2.71 -16.44
CA MET A 50 10.47 -3.49 -15.47
C MET A 50 9.33 -2.58 -15.09
N GLU A 51 8.12 -2.97 -15.52
CA GLU A 51 6.92 -2.25 -15.20
C GLU A 51 6.77 -2.22 -13.69
N ASP A 52 6.58 -1.03 -13.13
CA ASP A 52 6.39 -0.84 -11.70
C ASP A 52 5.14 -1.60 -11.25
N LEU A 53 5.29 -2.40 -10.19
CA LEU A 53 4.16 -3.08 -9.57
C LEU A 53 3.40 -2.09 -8.69
N THR A 54 2.08 -2.04 -8.78
CA THR A 54 1.26 -1.19 -7.91
C THR A 54 0.60 -2.02 -6.82
N VAL A 55 0.87 -1.67 -5.56
CA VAL A 55 0.27 -2.29 -4.37
C VAL A 55 -0.67 -1.33 -3.69
N MET A 56 -1.89 -1.74 -3.36
CA MET A 56 -2.78 -0.98 -2.49
C MET A 56 -2.90 -1.70 -1.14
N ILE A 57 -2.51 -1.00 -0.07
CA ILE A 57 -2.37 -1.60 1.25
C ILE A 57 -3.18 -0.89 2.33
N SER A 58 -3.75 -1.66 3.26
CA SER A 58 -4.38 -1.12 4.46
C SER A 58 -3.35 -0.85 5.57
N GLY A 59 -3.74 0.01 6.51
CA GLY A 59 -2.85 0.48 7.59
C GLY A 59 -2.23 -0.65 8.41
N GLY A 60 -3.01 -1.68 8.72
CA GLY A 60 -2.61 -2.70 9.68
C GLY A 60 -1.38 -3.53 9.30
N PHE A 61 -1.11 -3.74 8.02
CA PHE A 61 0.11 -4.44 7.57
C PHE A 61 1.21 -3.47 7.11
N SER A 62 0.92 -2.17 6.99
CA SER A 62 1.79 -1.20 6.34
C SER A 62 3.14 -0.98 7.05
N LEU A 63 3.22 -1.16 8.37
CA LEU A 63 4.47 -0.98 9.12
C LEU A 63 5.48 -2.08 8.74
N ALA A 64 5.09 -3.35 8.79
CA ALA A 64 5.92 -4.47 8.39
C ALA A 64 6.30 -4.38 6.91
N TYR A 65 5.33 -4.08 6.04
CA TYR A 65 5.53 -3.94 4.61
C TYR A 65 6.61 -2.90 4.27
N ARG A 66 6.54 -1.69 4.84
CA ARG A 66 7.54 -0.64 4.59
C ARG A 66 8.95 -1.01 5.04
N GLN A 67 9.08 -1.85 6.08
CA GLN A 67 10.40 -2.31 6.54
C GLN A 67 11.06 -3.27 5.56
N VAL A 68 10.28 -4.12 4.89
CA VAL A 68 10.81 -5.20 4.04
C VAL A 68 10.80 -4.87 2.54
N LEU A 69 9.96 -3.93 2.09
CA LEU A 69 9.85 -3.57 0.68
C LEU A 69 11.17 -3.19 0.00
N PRO A 70 12.06 -2.37 0.61
CA PRO A 70 13.35 -2.02 -0.01
C PRO A 70 14.25 -3.24 -0.24
N GLU A 71 14.13 -4.29 0.55
CA GLU A 71 14.87 -5.54 0.35
C GLU A 71 14.33 -6.30 -0.87
N PHE A 72 13.01 -6.41 -1.00
CA PHE A 72 12.39 -6.99 -2.18
C PHE A 72 12.82 -6.29 -3.47
N GLU A 73 12.75 -4.96 -3.49
CA GLU A 73 13.13 -4.15 -4.66
C GLU A 73 14.61 -4.35 -5.04
N ARG A 74 15.52 -4.33 -4.06
CA ARG A 74 16.94 -4.59 -4.32
C ARG A 74 17.22 -6.00 -4.85
N ASN A 75 16.55 -7.01 -4.28
CA ASN A 75 16.80 -8.41 -4.62
C ASN A 75 16.18 -8.82 -5.96
N THR A 76 15.13 -8.16 -6.38
CA THR A 76 14.37 -8.52 -7.59
C THR A 76 14.54 -7.53 -8.72
N GLY A 77 14.92 -6.28 -8.42
CA GLY A 77 14.90 -5.15 -9.30
C GLY A 77 13.49 -4.66 -9.65
N ILE A 78 12.40 -5.26 -9.12
CA ILE A 78 11.02 -4.81 -9.32
C ILE A 78 10.78 -3.59 -8.43
N THR A 79 10.44 -2.45 -9.02
CA THR A 79 9.99 -1.27 -8.27
C THR A 79 8.51 -1.38 -7.93
N VAL A 80 8.12 -0.84 -6.76
CA VAL A 80 6.75 -0.98 -6.26
C VAL A 80 6.17 0.37 -5.86
N ALA A 81 5.16 0.82 -6.61
CA ALA A 81 4.33 1.95 -6.23
C ALA A 81 3.32 1.52 -5.14
N THR A 82 3.23 2.28 -4.06
CA THR A 82 2.35 1.94 -2.94
C THR A 82 1.24 2.95 -2.76
N LEU A 83 0.01 2.50 -2.87
CA LEU A 83 -1.20 3.24 -2.55
C LEU A 83 -1.76 2.77 -1.20
N SER A 84 -2.52 3.61 -0.52
CA SER A 84 -3.13 3.26 0.77
C SER A 84 -4.64 3.34 0.73
N GLY A 85 -5.32 2.40 1.43
CA GLY A 85 -6.76 2.40 1.58
C GLY A 85 -7.20 1.73 2.87
N ALA A 86 -8.44 1.93 3.29
CA ALA A 86 -9.03 1.18 4.38
C ALA A 86 -9.49 -0.20 3.90
N SER A 87 -9.37 -1.24 4.75
CA SER A 87 -9.78 -2.60 4.41
C SER A 87 -11.27 -2.71 4.12
N GLN A 88 -12.10 -2.03 4.90
CA GLN A 88 -13.56 -2.02 4.81
C GLN A 88 -14.12 -0.63 5.04
N GLY A 89 -15.45 -0.50 4.96
CA GLY A 89 -16.19 0.74 5.18
C GLY A 89 -16.82 1.29 3.90
N THR A 90 -17.41 2.48 3.98
CA THR A 90 -18.20 3.08 2.89
C THR A 90 -17.59 4.34 2.27
N GLY A 91 -16.43 4.77 2.77
CA GLY A 91 -15.82 6.02 2.32
C GLY A 91 -14.98 5.87 1.05
N PRO A 92 -14.68 6.99 0.36
CA PRO A 92 -13.88 6.98 -0.87
C PRO A 92 -12.42 6.53 -0.67
N LYS A 93 -11.95 6.50 0.58
CA LYS A 93 -10.60 6.04 0.95
C LYS A 93 -10.52 4.53 1.20
N THR A 94 -11.60 3.76 0.98
CA THR A 94 -11.54 2.29 1.05
C THR A 94 -10.86 1.72 -0.18
N ILE A 95 -10.18 0.57 -0.04
CA ILE A 95 -9.59 -0.17 -1.16
C ILE A 95 -10.65 -0.50 -2.20
N LYS A 96 -11.82 -0.96 -1.73
CA LYS A 96 -12.99 -1.25 -2.57
C LYS A 96 -13.38 -0.06 -3.45
N SER A 97 -13.65 1.10 -2.84
CA SER A 97 -14.09 2.29 -3.60
C SER A 97 -13.02 2.79 -4.58
N GLN A 98 -11.74 2.68 -4.23
CA GLN A 98 -10.66 3.08 -5.14
C GLN A 98 -10.59 2.16 -6.36
N LEU A 99 -10.74 0.82 -6.17
CA LEU A 99 -10.80 -0.14 -7.28
C LEU A 99 -12.06 0.03 -8.14
N GLU A 100 -13.21 0.35 -7.53
CA GLU A 100 -14.45 0.68 -8.25
C GLU A 100 -14.29 1.94 -9.12
N ASN A 101 -13.51 2.90 -8.66
CA ASN A 101 -13.19 4.14 -9.38
C ASN A 101 -12.03 3.98 -10.38
N GLY A 102 -11.59 2.75 -10.66
CA GLY A 102 -10.63 2.46 -11.72
C GLY A 102 -9.17 2.64 -11.31
N ALA A 103 -8.82 2.58 -10.03
CA ALA A 103 -7.41 2.56 -9.62
C ALA A 103 -6.70 1.35 -10.24
N ASP A 104 -5.59 1.61 -10.95
CA ASP A 104 -4.74 0.57 -11.53
C ASP A 104 -3.85 -0.03 -10.44
N VAL A 105 -4.17 -1.26 -10.03
CA VAL A 105 -3.55 -1.95 -8.89
C VAL A 105 -3.32 -3.41 -9.26
N ASP A 106 -2.15 -3.93 -8.91
CA ASP A 106 -1.77 -5.31 -9.17
C ASP A 106 -2.00 -6.22 -7.95
N VAL A 107 -1.70 -5.69 -6.75
CA VAL A 107 -1.80 -6.43 -5.49
C VAL A 107 -2.56 -5.61 -4.46
N VAL A 108 -3.45 -6.25 -3.75
CA VAL A 108 -4.10 -5.68 -2.56
C VAL A 108 -3.61 -6.39 -1.30
N ILE A 109 -3.43 -5.64 -0.19
CA ILE A 109 -3.09 -6.18 1.13
C ILE A 109 -4.04 -5.55 2.14
N LEU A 110 -4.96 -6.37 2.67
CA LEU A 110 -6.03 -5.88 3.54
C LEU A 110 -6.52 -6.97 4.50
N SER A 111 -7.46 -6.64 5.38
CA SER A 111 -8.09 -7.64 6.25
C SER A 111 -8.82 -8.71 5.43
N ARG A 112 -8.91 -9.94 5.98
CA ARG A 112 -9.63 -11.06 5.35
C ARG A 112 -11.09 -10.69 5.03
N GLU A 113 -11.75 -9.94 5.90
CA GLU A 113 -13.13 -9.49 5.74
C GLU A 113 -13.25 -8.56 4.52
N GLY A 114 -12.39 -7.57 4.41
CA GLY A 114 -12.36 -6.66 3.26
C GLY A 114 -11.98 -7.38 1.95
N LEU A 115 -11.07 -8.36 2.03
CA LEU A 115 -10.74 -9.20 0.86
C LEU A 115 -11.95 -10.01 0.41
N GLY A 116 -12.74 -10.56 1.36
CA GLY A 116 -13.99 -11.27 1.05
C GLY A 116 -14.98 -10.43 0.25
N GLU A 117 -15.10 -9.13 0.55
CA GLU A 117 -15.93 -8.22 -0.26
C GLU A 117 -15.40 -8.11 -1.69
N LEU A 118 -14.08 -7.97 -1.89
CA LEU A 118 -13.46 -7.86 -3.22
C LEU A 118 -13.60 -9.15 -4.03
N ILE A 119 -13.50 -10.32 -3.37
CA ILE A 119 -13.72 -11.63 -3.99
C ILE A 119 -15.19 -11.74 -4.46
N ALA A 120 -16.14 -11.39 -3.59
CA ALA A 120 -17.57 -11.42 -3.92
C ALA A 120 -17.92 -10.51 -5.11
N MET A 121 -17.16 -9.44 -5.32
CA MET A 121 -17.26 -8.52 -6.46
C MET A 121 -16.52 -8.99 -7.72
N GLY A 122 -15.84 -10.15 -7.67
CA GLY A 122 -15.03 -10.65 -8.79
C GLY A 122 -13.78 -9.81 -9.11
N ARG A 123 -13.26 -9.04 -8.16
CA ARG A 123 -12.11 -8.17 -8.37
C ARG A 123 -10.76 -8.87 -8.18
N ILE A 124 -10.75 -10.07 -7.60
CA ILE A 124 -9.54 -10.80 -7.22
C ILE A 124 -9.34 -12.01 -8.14
N ALA A 125 -8.11 -12.27 -8.54
CA ALA A 125 -7.75 -13.47 -9.28
C ALA A 125 -7.92 -14.70 -8.35
N THR A 126 -8.72 -15.66 -8.80
CA THR A 126 -9.10 -16.85 -8.01
C THR A 126 -7.87 -17.63 -7.52
N GLY A 127 -7.82 -17.93 -6.23
CA GLY A 127 -6.75 -18.74 -5.61
C GLY A 127 -5.43 -17.99 -5.42
N SER A 128 -5.44 -16.67 -5.55
CA SER A 128 -4.24 -15.83 -5.33
C SER A 128 -4.08 -15.35 -3.89
N GLU A 129 -5.01 -15.68 -3.01
CA GLU A 129 -5.08 -15.21 -1.63
C GLU A 129 -4.01 -15.88 -0.78
N VAL A 130 -3.20 -15.09 -0.08
CA VAL A 130 -2.17 -15.55 0.86
C VAL A 130 -2.27 -14.80 2.17
N GLU A 131 -2.53 -15.52 3.26
CA GLU A 131 -2.53 -14.96 4.60
C GLU A 131 -1.10 -14.64 5.05
N LEU A 132 -0.84 -13.39 5.39
CA LEU A 132 0.48 -12.90 5.74
C LEU A 132 0.72 -12.89 7.26
N ALA A 133 -0.23 -12.31 7.99
CA ALA A 133 -0.10 -12.14 9.44
C ALA A 133 -1.46 -12.02 10.12
N SER A 134 -1.50 -12.36 11.41
CA SER A 134 -2.63 -12.08 12.30
C SER A 134 -2.25 -11.06 13.37
N VAL A 135 -3.23 -10.29 13.84
CA VAL A 135 -3.04 -9.26 14.86
C VAL A 135 -4.29 -9.12 15.72
N PRO A 136 -4.16 -9.06 17.06
CA PRO A 136 -5.27 -8.75 17.94
C PRO A 136 -5.61 -7.26 17.88
N LEU A 137 -6.82 -6.90 18.29
CA LEU A 137 -7.14 -5.52 18.64
C LEU A 137 -6.52 -5.15 19.98
N GLY A 138 -6.12 -3.90 20.10
CA GLY A 138 -5.60 -3.32 21.33
C GLY A 138 -6.14 -1.93 21.54
N ALA A 139 -5.81 -1.38 22.70
CA ALA A 139 -6.13 -0.02 23.10
C ALA A 139 -4.86 0.79 23.33
N ALA A 140 -4.91 2.08 23.04
CA ALA A 140 -3.83 3.03 23.27
C ALA A 140 -4.38 4.31 23.91
N VAL A 141 -3.53 4.96 24.72
CA VAL A 141 -3.75 6.30 25.28
C VAL A 141 -2.70 7.27 24.74
N ARG A 142 -2.91 8.56 24.90
CA ARG A 142 -1.89 9.55 24.61
C ARG A 142 -0.68 9.33 25.51
N GLN A 143 0.51 9.44 24.96
CA GLN A 143 1.75 9.31 25.73
C GLN A 143 1.78 10.25 26.94
N GLY A 144 2.13 9.70 28.12
CA GLY A 144 2.14 10.42 29.39
C GLY A 144 0.78 10.61 30.04
N SER A 145 -0.31 10.14 29.44
CA SER A 145 -1.63 10.09 30.11
C SER A 145 -1.74 8.87 31.03
N PRO A 146 -2.64 8.90 32.05
CA PRO A 146 -2.93 7.71 32.86
C PRO A 146 -3.33 6.53 31.95
N LYS A 147 -2.76 5.34 32.21
CA LYS A 147 -3.08 4.13 31.47
C LYS A 147 -4.49 3.66 31.78
N ALA A 148 -5.30 3.51 30.75
CA ALA A 148 -6.60 2.88 30.90
C ALA A 148 -6.42 1.38 31.22
N ASP A 149 -7.17 0.85 32.15
CA ASP A 149 -7.22 -0.59 32.39
C ASP A 149 -8.14 -1.26 31.36
N VAL A 150 -7.59 -2.15 30.59
CA VAL A 150 -8.32 -2.94 29.54
C VAL A 150 -8.11 -4.45 29.77
N SER A 151 -7.64 -4.87 30.95
CA SER A 151 -7.26 -6.26 31.27
C SER A 151 -8.44 -7.22 31.40
N SER A 152 -9.65 -6.72 31.54
CA SER A 152 -10.89 -7.51 31.58
C SER A 152 -12.01 -6.79 30.85
N VAL A 153 -13.09 -7.51 30.49
CA VAL A 153 -14.28 -6.95 29.86
C VAL A 153 -14.87 -5.78 30.68
N ASP A 154 -14.96 -5.96 32.01
CA ASP A 154 -15.49 -4.91 32.88
C ASP A 154 -14.56 -3.70 32.97
N ALA A 155 -13.25 -3.92 32.99
CA ALA A 155 -12.27 -2.83 32.96
C ALA A 155 -12.33 -2.06 31.65
N LEU A 156 -12.34 -2.75 30.51
CA LEU A 156 -12.51 -2.15 29.18
C LEU A 156 -13.83 -1.36 29.11
N LYS A 157 -14.94 -1.92 29.60
CA LYS A 157 -16.23 -1.23 29.63
C LYS A 157 -16.15 0.08 30.43
N ARG A 158 -15.52 0.08 31.59
CA ARG A 158 -15.29 1.31 32.39
C ARG A 158 -14.45 2.31 31.65
N ALA A 159 -13.34 1.87 31.01
CA ALA A 159 -12.45 2.73 30.22
C ALA A 159 -13.21 3.40 29.05
N LEU A 160 -14.02 2.62 28.32
CA LEU A 160 -14.85 3.12 27.22
C LEU A 160 -15.87 4.16 27.68
N LEU A 161 -16.53 3.93 28.82
CA LEU A 161 -17.55 4.83 29.37
C LEU A 161 -16.95 6.10 29.97
N SER A 162 -15.71 6.07 30.46
CA SER A 162 -15.06 7.23 31.05
C SER A 162 -14.34 8.13 30.03
N ALA A 163 -14.08 7.62 28.84
CA ALA A 163 -13.44 8.38 27.77
C ALA A 163 -14.36 9.48 27.22
N ARG A 164 -13.86 10.72 27.10
CA ARG A 164 -14.58 11.82 26.43
C ARG A 164 -14.84 11.50 24.96
N LEU A 165 -13.86 10.85 24.32
CA LEU A 165 -13.94 10.40 22.94
C LEU A 165 -13.07 9.16 22.75
N VAL A 166 -13.63 8.12 22.14
CA VAL A 166 -12.93 6.94 21.65
C VAL A 166 -12.72 7.07 20.14
N ALA A 167 -11.45 7.08 19.70
CA ALA A 167 -11.08 7.13 18.30
C ALA A 167 -11.00 5.70 17.71
N LEU A 168 -11.72 5.45 16.63
CA LEU A 168 -11.80 4.17 15.95
C LEU A 168 -11.52 4.34 14.45
N PRO A 169 -10.83 3.41 13.78
CA PRO A 169 -10.78 3.42 12.31
C PRO A 169 -12.13 3.04 11.72
N ALA A 170 -12.57 3.72 10.68
CA ALA A 170 -13.78 3.38 9.91
C ALA A 170 -13.53 2.18 8.99
N SER A 171 -13.07 1.10 9.56
CA SER A 171 -12.65 -0.13 8.90
C SER A 171 -13.02 -1.33 9.78
N THR A 172 -12.55 -2.52 9.45
CA THR A 172 -12.89 -3.80 10.09
C THR A 172 -12.98 -3.72 11.62
N SER A 173 -11.96 -3.17 12.30
CA SER A 173 -11.95 -3.08 13.77
C SER A 173 -13.00 -2.13 14.34
N GLY A 174 -13.18 -0.97 13.71
CA GLY A 174 -14.19 0.00 14.18
C GLY A 174 -15.61 -0.46 13.89
N ILE A 175 -15.85 -1.13 12.76
CA ILE A 175 -17.13 -1.77 12.44
C ILE A 175 -17.44 -2.84 13.49
N PHE A 176 -16.50 -3.77 13.75
CA PHE A 176 -16.65 -4.82 14.76
C PHE A 176 -16.99 -4.25 16.16
N LEU A 177 -16.29 -3.20 16.58
CA LEU A 177 -16.53 -2.59 17.88
C LEU A 177 -17.92 -1.96 17.97
N LYS A 178 -18.34 -1.22 16.94
CA LYS A 178 -19.62 -0.51 16.95
C LYS A 178 -20.81 -1.44 16.76
N ASP A 179 -20.69 -2.42 15.89
CA ASP A 179 -21.83 -3.23 15.47
C ASP A 179 -21.99 -4.49 16.31
N GLU A 180 -20.91 -4.97 16.95
CA GLU A 180 -20.94 -6.19 17.75
C GLU A 180 -20.63 -5.93 19.24
N ILE A 181 -19.50 -5.27 19.55
CA ILE A 181 -19.02 -5.18 20.95
C ILE A 181 -19.77 -4.16 21.77
N PHE A 182 -20.01 -2.97 21.26
CA PHE A 182 -20.76 -1.95 22.03
C PHE A 182 -22.18 -2.39 22.35
N PRO A 183 -22.96 -3.01 21.42
CA PRO A 183 -24.23 -3.63 21.73
C PRO A 183 -24.14 -4.77 22.74
N LYS A 184 -23.18 -5.70 22.55
CA LYS A 184 -22.95 -6.84 23.47
C LYS A 184 -22.69 -6.39 24.90
N LEU A 185 -21.98 -5.28 25.09
CA LEU A 185 -21.69 -4.68 26.40
C LEU A 185 -22.78 -3.75 26.92
N ALA A 186 -23.88 -3.54 26.18
CA ALA A 186 -24.95 -2.59 26.47
C ALA A 186 -24.45 -1.15 26.72
N ILE A 187 -23.54 -0.67 25.86
CA ILE A 187 -22.91 0.66 25.92
C ILE A 187 -22.99 1.44 24.60
N ALA A 188 -23.67 0.92 23.58
CA ALA A 188 -23.73 1.55 22.26
C ALA A 188 -24.16 3.03 22.30
N ASP A 189 -25.15 3.37 23.13
CA ASP A 189 -25.68 4.73 23.27
C ASP A 189 -24.95 5.57 24.35
N LYS A 190 -23.95 4.98 25.01
CA LYS A 190 -23.26 5.59 26.16
C LYS A 190 -21.81 5.96 25.84
N VAL A 191 -21.20 5.33 24.83
CA VAL A 191 -19.82 5.60 24.43
C VAL A 191 -19.80 6.69 23.36
N THR A 192 -19.12 7.78 23.66
CA THR A 192 -18.80 8.79 22.64
C THR A 192 -17.65 8.26 21.78
N SER A 193 -17.93 7.90 20.54
CA SER A 193 -16.92 7.40 19.61
C SER A 193 -16.96 8.11 18.26
N LYS A 194 -15.80 8.23 17.62
CA LYS A 194 -15.67 8.79 16.27
C LYS A 194 -14.91 7.83 15.38
N LEU A 195 -15.48 7.59 14.20
CA LEU A 195 -14.84 6.83 13.13
C LEU A 195 -13.97 7.76 12.27
N PHE A 196 -12.71 7.41 12.13
CA PHE A 196 -11.74 8.07 11.27
C PHE A 196 -11.52 7.24 10.02
N ALA A 197 -11.35 7.86 8.87
CA ALA A 197 -11.28 7.14 7.59
C ALA A 197 -10.14 6.08 7.55
N ARG A 198 -9.07 6.28 8.32
CA ARG A 198 -7.95 5.32 8.44
C ARG A 198 -7.39 5.29 9.87
N GLY A 199 -6.70 4.19 10.23
CA GLY A 199 -6.10 4.02 11.54
C GLY A 199 -5.10 5.11 11.92
N ILE A 200 -4.28 5.57 10.97
CA ILE A 200 -3.34 6.68 11.20
C ILE A 200 -4.05 8.00 11.58
N GLU A 201 -5.25 8.21 11.11
CA GLU A 201 -6.04 9.40 11.47
C GLU A 201 -6.61 9.25 12.90
N SER A 202 -7.02 8.03 13.30
CA SER A 202 -7.49 7.78 14.68
C SER A 202 -6.35 7.89 15.71
N THR A 203 -5.17 7.36 15.41
CA THR A 203 -3.98 7.51 16.28
C THR A 203 -3.48 8.95 16.30
N GLY A 204 -3.55 9.68 15.19
CA GLY A 204 -3.24 11.11 15.12
C GLY A 204 -4.14 11.96 16.03
N ALA A 205 -5.46 11.71 16.03
CA ALA A 205 -6.41 12.38 16.90
C ALA A 205 -6.13 12.07 18.39
N LEU A 206 -5.74 10.84 18.71
CA LEU A 206 -5.31 10.49 20.07
C LEU A 206 -4.03 11.24 20.48
N ALA A 207 -3.01 11.26 19.63
CA ALA A 207 -1.76 11.97 19.87
C ALA A 207 -1.97 13.48 20.06
N ALA A 208 -2.89 14.07 19.32
CA ALA A 208 -3.28 15.48 19.41
C ALA A 208 -4.12 15.80 20.68
N GLY A 209 -4.58 14.77 21.43
CA GLY A 209 -5.43 14.95 22.62
C GLY A 209 -6.90 15.24 22.29
N GLU A 210 -7.31 15.04 21.04
CA GLU A 210 -8.70 15.11 20.62
C GLU A 210 -9.53 13.95 21.15
N ALA A 211 -8.89 12.77 21.32
CA ALA A 211 -9.44 11.58 21.92
C ALA A 211 -8.66 11.17 23.17
N ASP A 212 -9.32 10.41 24.06
CA ASP A 212 -8.70 9.88 25.28
C ASP A 212 -8.25 8.42 25.09
N LEU A 213 -8.90 7.70 24.20
CA LEU A 213 -8.63 6.30 23.92
C LEU A 213 -8.70 6.06 22.40
N ALA A 214 -7.80 5.26 21.86
CA ALA A 214 -7.91 4.71 20.52
C ALA A 214 -7.94 3.19 20.60
N ILE A 215 -8.79 2.56 19.78
CA ILE A 215 -8.85 1.10 19.64
C ILE A 215 -8.72 0.74 18.18
N GLY A 216 -7.85 -0.22 17.89
CA GLY A 216 -7.57 -0.71 16.56
C GLY A 216 -6.63 -1.91 16.58
N PRO A 217 -6.18 -2.41 15.42
CA PRO A 217 -5.16 -3.45 15.37
C PRO A 217 -3.90 -3.01 16.11
N VAL A 218 -3.31 -3.88 16.94
CA VAL A 218 -2.07 -3.58 17.67
C VAL A 218 -0.99 -3.06 16.72
N SER A 219 -0.92 -3.56 15.49
CA SER A 219 0.03 -3.11 14.47
C SER A 219 -0.12 -1.65 14.02
N GLU A 220 -1.26 -1.03 14.24
CA GLU A 220 -1.49 0.40 14.01
C GLU A 220 -1.23 1.26 15.24
N LEU A 221 -1.09 0.64 16.42
CA LEU A 221 -0.90 1.33 17.71
C LEU A 221 0.55 1.29 18.18
N VAL A 222 1.30 0.23 17.86
CA VAL A 222 2.71 0.12 18.25
C VAL A 222 3.58 1.10 17.46
N ASN A 223 4.62 1.61 18.13
CA ASN A 223 5.62 2.48 17.50
C ASN A 223 5.03 3.76 16.85
N GLN A 224 3.86 4.20 17.31
CA GLN A 224 3.28 5.46 16.84
C GLN A 224 3.71 6.61 17.75
N PRO A 225 4.23 7.73 17.21
CA PRO A 225 4.61 8.88 18.00
C PRO A 225 3.42 9.47 18.77
N GLY A 226 3.64 9.85 20.02
CA GLY A 226 2.67 10.57 20.84
C GLY A 226 1.56 9.71 21.46
N ILE A 227 1.58 8.40 21.26
CA ILE A 227 0.65 7.46 21.90
C ILE A 227 1.38 6.31 22.58
N GLU A 228 0.72 5.64 23.49
CA GLU A 228 1.23 4.47 24.20
C GLU A 228 0.18 3.35 24.18
N LEU A 229 0.59 2.17 23.68
CA LEU A 229 -0.23 0.96 23.73
C LEU A 229 -0.41 0.54 25.21
N VAL A 230 -1.65 0.36 25.64
CA VAL A 230 -1.96 -0.09 27.01
C VAL A 230 -2.18 -1.61 27.09
N GLY A 231 -2.55 -2.26 26.02
CA GLY A 231 -2.70 -3.71 25.95
C GLY A 231 -3.62 -4.17 24.82
N ALA A 232 -3.67 -5.48 24.63
CA ALA A 232 -4.68 -6.13 23.80
C ALA A 232 -6.04 -6.11 24.49
N LEU A 233 -7.12 -6.17 23.69
CA LEU A 233 -8.47 -6.33 24.26
C LEU A 233 -8.62 -7.75 24.88
N PRO A 234 -9.52 -7.91 25.87
CA PRO A 234 -9.84 -9.22 26.44
C PRO A 234 -10.39 -10.21 25.41
N ASP A 235 -10.09 -11.49 25.56
CA ASP A 235 -10.44 -12.55 24.60
C ASP A 235 -11.94 -12.60 24.28
N ASP A 236 -12.82 -12.38 25.27
CA ASP A 236 -14.27 -12.41 25.08
C ASP A 236 -14.82 -11.33 24.15
N VAL A 237 -14.04 -10.29 23.90
CA VAL A 237 -14.38 -9.12 23.07
C VAL A 237 -13.28 -8.83 22.04
N GLN A 238 -12.45 -9.83 21.76
CA GLN A 238 -11.32 -9.74 20.85
C GLN A 238 -11.76 -10.03 19.41
N LEU A 239 -11.14 -9.34 18.46
CA LEU A 239 -11.07 -9.71 17.06
C LEU A 239 -9.60 -9.89 16.66
N VAL A 240 -9.22 -11.11 16.31
CA VAL A 240 -7.91 -11.35 15.71
C VAL A 240 -8.04 -11.16 14.20
N GLN A 241 -7.62 -9.99 13.72
CA GLN A 241 -7.65 -9.69 12.29
C GLN A 241 -6.55 -10.47 11.55
N VAL A 242 -6.86 -10.94 10.35
CA VAL A 242 -5.88 -11.56 9.45
C VAL A 242 -5.67 -10.64 8.24
N PHE A 243 -4.42 -10.24 8.02
CA PHE A 243 -4.04 -9.51 6.81
C PHE A 243 -3.63 -10.49 5.73
N THR A 244 -4.27 -10.33 4.57
CA THR A 244 -4.14 -11.22 3.42
C THR A 244 -3.72 -10.38 2.20
N ALA A 245 -2.78 -10.90 1.42
CA ALA A 245 -2.44 -10.37 0.10
C ALA A 245 -3.18 -11.13 -0.98
N ALA A 246 -3.57 -10.46 -2.06
CA ALA A 246 -4.18 -11.08 -3.22
C ALA A 246 -3.89 -10.30 -4.50
N ILE A 247 -3.93 -10.99 -5.64
CA ILE A 247 -3.72 -10.42 -6.97
C ILE A 247 -5.05 -9.85 -7.49
N VAL A 248 -5.03 -8.63 -8.00
CA VAL A 248 -6.20 -8.03 -8.65
C VAL A 248 -6.41 -8.69 -10.01
N GLY A 249 -7.65 -9.09 -10.32
CA GLY A 249 -7.97 -9.90 -11.49
C GLY A 249 -7.69 -9.24 -12.86
N THR A 250 -7.53 -7.93 -12.90
CA THR A 250 -7.27 -7.17 -14.13
C THR A 250 -5.78 -6.94 -14.40
N THR A 251 -4.89 -7.36 -13.49
CA THR A 251 -3.44 -7.12 -13.66
C THR A 251 -2.85 -7.91 -14.83
N HIS A 252 -1.92 -7.28 -15.52
CA HIS A 252 -1.05 -7.92 -16.52
C HIS A 252 0.32 -8.33 -15.93
N ARG A 253 0.58 -8.04 -14.63
CA ARG A 253 1.85 -8.25 -13.91
C ARG A 253 1.78 -9.40 -12.90
N SER A 254 1.01 -10.46 -13.23
CA SER A 254 0.71 -11.55 -12.29
C SER A 254 1.96 -12.25 -11.76
N GLU A 255 3.02 -12.41 -12.55
CA GLU A 255 4.25 -13.06 -12.09
C GLU A 255 5.04 -12.19 -11.10
N GLN A 256 5.12 -10.88 -11.35
CA GLN A 256 5.73 -9.95 -10.40
C GLN A 256 4.93 -9.89 -9.09
N ALA A 257 3.59 -9.88 -9.20
CA ALA A 257 2.68 -9.93 -8.05
C ALA A 257 2.88 -11.21 -7.21
N LYS A 258 2.98 -12.37 -7.83
CA LYS A 258 3.28 -13.64 -7.14
C LYS A 258 4.63 -13.60 -6.42
N ARG A 259 5.65 -13.03 -7.05
CA ARG A 259 6.99 -12.88 -6.43
C ARG A 259 6.93 -12.00 -5.18
N LEU A 260 6.22 -10.86 -5.23
CA LEU A 260 6.04 -9.99 -4.07
C LEU A 260 5.27 -10.71 -2.95
N ILE A 261 4.12 -11.34 -3.27
CA ILE A 261 3.31 -12.05 -2.28
C ILE A 261 4.11 -13.19 -1.65
N GLY A 262 4.85 -13.96 -2.46
CA GLY A 262 5.73 -15.03 -1.98
C GLY A 262 6.83 -14.52 -1.04
N PHE A 263 7.45 -13.37 -1.34
CA PHE A 263 8.41 -12.71 -0.47
C PHE A 263 7.76 -12.27 0.85
N LEU A 264 6.61 -11.60 0.80
CA LEU A 264 5.89 -11.13 1.99
C LEU A 264 5.42 -12.28 2.91
N ALA A 265 5.16 -13.46 2.36
CA ALA A 265 4.79 -14.67 3.10
C ALA A 265 5.99 -15.51 3.54
N SER A 266 7.22 -15.14 3.20
CA SER A 266 8.43 -15.91 3.52
C SER A 266 8.96 -15.62 4.92
N ASP A 267 9.89 -16.47 5.38
CA ASP A 267 10.57 -16.31 6.68
C ASP A 267 11.40 -15.03 6.76
N GLN A 268 11.81 -14.44 5.62
CA GLN A 268 12.57 -13.20 5.55
C GLN A 268 11.81 -12.02 6.19
N THR A 269 10.48 -12.03 6.16
CA THR A 269 9.63 -10.96 6.70
C THR A 269 9.22 -11.17 8.15
N THR A 270 9.51 -12.34 8.72
CA THR A 270 9.08 -12.75 10.08
C THR A 270 9.42 -11.72 11.14
N THR A 271 10.65 -11.21 11.14
CA THR A 271 11.10 -10.23 12.14
C THR A 271 10.35 -8.90 12.02
N ALA A 272 10.16 -8.40 10.81
CA ALA A 272 9.42 -7.15 10.58
C ALA A 272 7.94 -7.28 11.00
N ILE A 273 7.32 -8.43 10.71
CA ILE A 273 5.94 -8.73 11.12
C ILE A 273 5.84 -8.73 12.66
N LYS A 274 6.73 -9.45 13.36
CA LYS A 274 6.74 -9.51 14.83
C LYS A 274 6.99 -8.14 15.46
N ASN A 275 7.95 -7.37 14.95
CA ASN A 275 8.25 -6.01 15.44
C ASN A 275 7.09 -5.04 15.21
N SER A 276 6.18 -5.36 14.30
CA SER A 276 4.94 -4.62 14.07
C SER A 276 3.77 -5.10 14.94
N GLY A 277 4.01 -5.93 15.96
CA GLY A 277 2.98 -6.42 16.87
C GLY A 277 2.06 -7.49 16.29
N MET A 278 2.47 -8.15 15.21
CA MET A 278 1.72 -9.19 14.50
C MET A 278 2.36 -10.56 14.66
N GLN A 279 1.57 -11.62 14.39
CA GLN A 279 2.04 -12.99 14.28
C GLN A 279 2.09 -13.39 12.80
N PRO A 280 3.25 -13.84 12.27
CA PRO A 280 3.34 -14.28 10.88
C PRO A 280 2.51 -15.56 10.66
N LEU A 281 1.81 -15.62 9.54
CA LEU A 281 1.01 -16.78 9.09
C LEU A 281 1.60 -17.41 7.83
N GLY A 282 2.38 -16.64 7.06
CA GLY A 282 3.09 -17.14 5.88
C GLY A 282 3.98 -18.33 6.23
N ASN A 283 4.01 -19.31 5.34
CA ASN A 283 4.79 -20.56 5.47
C ASN A 283 4.28 -21.62 6.45
N ARG A 284 3.06 -21.55 6.96
CA ARG A 284 2.44 -22.78 7.44
C ARG A 284 2.14 -23.65 6.20
N ARG A 285 3.13 -24.43 5.77
CA ARG A 285 2.85 -25.57 4.88
C ARG A 285 1.70 -26.33 5.54
N LYS A 286 0.60 -26.52 4.80
CA LYS A 286 -0.42 -27.47 5.19
C LYS A 286 0.31 -28.80 5.40
N GLN A 287 0.55 -29.14 6.67
CA GLN A 287 0.97 -30.48 7.06
C GLN A 287 -0.23 -31.40 6.92
#